data_3a7159d43c258e97e68dcd035575f4ff
#
_entry.id   3a7159d43c258e97e68dcd035575f4ff
#
_cell.length_a   1.000
_cell.length_b   1.000
_cell.length_c   1.000
_cell.angle_alpha   90.00
_cell.angle_beta   90.00
_cell.angle_gamma   90.00
#
_symmetry.space_group_name_H-M   'P 1'
#
loop_
_entity.id
_entity.type
_entity.pdbx_description
1 polymer ?
#
loop_
_entity_poly.entity_id
_entity_poly.type
_entity_poly.pdbx_seq_one_letter_code
_entity_poly.pdbx_strand_id
1 'polypeptide(L)'
;MTEWLSALGWVDATLLGVLLLSLLVGVVRGFVFECLSLAGWVVAWFAAQWVAPQLAPHLPVGGPGSGLNLGAAFILAFVAALVVWSLLARLIRMLIHATPLSLPDRLLGAGFGLLRGGVLLLAVASAVLLTPASQSQGWRVSHGARWLGLTLQLLKPLLPEPAARLLPA
;
A
#
# COMPACT_ATOMS: atom_id res chain seq x y z
N MET A 1 14.66 20.88 -23.18
CA MET A 1 13.95 19.77 -22.49
C MET A 1 14.91 18.81 -21.78
N THR A 2 16.18 18.72 -22.20
CA THR A 2 17.22 17.85 -21.61
C THR A 2 17.84 18.40 -20.31
N GLU A 3 17.84 19.72 -20.09
CA GLU A 3 18.43 20.34 -18.90
C GLU A 3 17.67 20.05 -17.60
N TRP A 4 16.36 19.87 -17.66
CA TRP A 4 15.55 19.49 -16.49
C TRP A 4 15.83 18.06 -16.02
N LEU A 5 16.12 17.15 -16.94
CA LEU A 5 16.44 15.76 -16.62
C LEU A 5 17.85 15.61 -16.02
N SER A 6 18.79 16.48 -16.40
CA SER A 6 20.14 16.49 -15.83
C SER A 6 20.20 17.13 -14.42
N ALA A 7 19.18 17.94 -14.07
CA ALA A 7 19.03 18.53 -12.73
C ALA A 7 18.34 17.59 -11.75
N LEU A 8 17.65 16.55 -12.23
CA LEU A 8 17.01 15.53 -11.39
C LEU A 8 18.09 14.62 -10.81
N GLY A 9 18.34 14.76 -9.51
CA GLY A 9 19.18 13.81 -8.78
C GLY A 9 18.58 12.40 -8.80
N TRP A 10 19.39 11.37 -8.56
CA TRP A 10 18.95 9.97 -8.54
C TRP A 10 17.78 9.75 -7.54
N VAL A 11 17.73 10.51 -6.44
CA VAL A 11 16.63 10.46 -5.46
C VAL A 11 15.34 10.94 -6.09
N ASP A 12 15.34 12.11 -6.75
CA ASP A 12 14.15 12.64 -7.43
C ASP A 12 13.65 11.70 -8.52
N ALA A 13 14.58 11.11 -9.30
CA ALA A 13 14.24 10.12 -10.32
C ALA A 13 13.58 8.87 -9.72
N THR A 14 14.08 8.39 -8.56
CA THR A 14 13.49 7.25 -7.86
C THR A 14 12.11 7.58 -7.30
N LEU A 15 11.93 8.73 -6.65
CA LEU A 15 10.64 9.17 -6.10
C LEU A 15 9.60 9.32 -7.22
N LEU A 16 9.99 9.95 -8.34
CA LEU A 16 9.12 10.09 -9.51
C LEU A 16 8.79 8.73 -10.12
N GLY A 17 9.78 7.84 -10.22
CA GLY A 17 9.58 6.46 -10.72
C GLY A 17 8.55 5.69 -9.90
N VAL A 18 8.63 5.75 -8.58
CA VAL A 18 7.65 5.12 -7.68
C VAL A 18 6.26 5.71 -7.88
N LEU A 19 6.15 7.04 -8.00
CA LEU A 19 4.87 7.71 -8.20
C LEU A 19 4.25 7.34 -9.55
N LEU A 20 5.04 7.37 -10.63
CA LEU A 20 4.60 6.99 -11.97
C LEU A 20 4.21 5.51 -12.03
N LEU A 21 4.98 4.62 -11.42
CA LEU A 21 4.63 3.20 -11.35
C LEU A 21 3.31 2.99 -10.62
N SER A 22 3.11 3.68 -9.49
CA SER A 22 1.86 3.61 -8.73
C SER A 22 0.66 4.14 -9.54
N LEU A 23 0.84 5.24 -10.26
CA LEU A 23 -0.15 5.79 -11.20
C LEU A 23 -0.50 4.77 -12.29
N LEU A 24 0.49 4.23 -12.98
CA LEU A 24 0.29 3.25 -14.06
C LEU A 24 -0.44 2.00 -13.57
N VAL A 25 -0.06 1.48 -12.41
CA VAL A 25 -0.76 0.35 -11.78
C VAL A 25 -2.22 0.71 -11.51
N GLY A 26 -2.51 1.91 -11.00
CA GLY A 26 -3.87 2.39 -10.77
C GLY A 26 -4.70 2.49 -12.04
N VAL A 27 -4.13 3.04 -13.13
CA VAL A 27 -4.78 3.11 -14.45
C VAL A 27 -5.09 1.72 -15.02
N VAL A 28 -4.11 0.80 -14.94
CA VAL A 28 -4.25 -0.55 -15.49
C VAL A 28 -5.23 -1.39 -14.68
N ARG A 29 -5.22 -1.26 -13.36
CA ARG A 29 -6.10 -2.04 -12.47
C ARG A 29 -7.51 -1.48 -12.38
N GLY A 30 -7.66 -0.17 -12.43
CA GLY A 30 -8.91 0.55 -12.19
C GLY A 30 -9.21 0.74 -10.70
N PHE A 31 -10.04 1.74 -10.42
CA PHE A 31 -10.41 2.14 -9.06
C PHE A 31 -11.17 1.05 -8.30
N VAL A 32 -12.16 0.44 -8.96
CA VAL A 32 -13.00 -0.60 -8.32
C VAL A 32 -12.14 -1.79 -7.89
N PHE A 33 -11.18 -2.21 -8.73
CA PHE A 33 -10.30 -3.31 -8.37
C PHE A 33 -9.36 -2.95 -7.22
N GLU A 34 -8.86 -1.71 -7.14
CA GLU A 34 -8.03 -1.25 -6.01
C GLU A 34 -8.85 -1.22 -4.71
N CYS A 35 -10.09 -0.73 -4.76
CA CYS A 35 -11.00 -0.76 -3.60
C CYS A 35 -11.33 -2.19 -3.16
N LEU A 36 -11.64 -3.08 -4.11
CA LEU A 36 -11.89 -4.50 -3.82
C LEU A 36 -10.65 -5.19 -3.23
N SER A 37 -9.45 -4.82 -3.70
CA SER A 37 -8.22 -5.36 -3.15
C SER A 37 -8.02 -4.98 -1.69
N LEU A 38 -8.30 -3.73 -1.31
CA LEU A 38 -8.25 -3.29 0.09
C LEU A 38 -9.34 -3.95 0.93
N ALA A 39 -10.58 -3.98 0.42
CA ALA A 39 -11.69 -4.66 1.08
C ALA A 39 -11.39 -6.16 1.32
N GLY A 40 -10.67 -6.79 0.38
CA GLY A 40 -10.27 -8.18 0.49
C GLY A 40 -9.42 -8.49 1.73
N TRP A 41 -8.53 -7.60 2.11
CA TRP A 41 -7.74 -7.76 3.33
C TRP A 41 -8.62 -7.73 4.58
N VAL A 42 -9.58 -6.80 4.62
CA VAL A 42 -10.51 -6.67 5.73
C VAL A 42 -11.43 -7.89 5.81
N VAL A 43 -12.01 -8.29 4.69
CA VAL A 43 -12.90 -9.46 4.62
C VAL A 43 -12.15 -10.73 5.00
N ALA A 44 -10.94 -10.93 4.48
CA ALA A 44 -10.12 -12.11 4.79
C ALA A 44 -9.74 -12.15 6.28
N TRP A 45 -9.46 -11.00 6.90
CA TRP A 45 -9.18 -10.92 8.32
C TRP A 45 -10.36 -11.41 9.17
N PHE A 46 -11.56 -10.88 8.91
CA PHE A 46 -12.76 -11.31 9.65
C PHE A 46 -13.14 -12.76 9.36
N ALA A 47 -13.04 -13.18 8.08
CA ALA A 47 -13.29 -14.57 7.71
C ALA A 47 -12.32 -15.52 8.43
N ALA A 48 -11.03 -15.17 8.48
CA ALA A 48 -10.03 -15.95 9.17
C ALA A 48 -10.29 -16.06 10.68
N GLN A 49 -10.69 -14.97 11.33
CA GLN A 49 -11.05 -15.01 12.76
C GLN A 49 -12.22 -15.97 13.05
N TRP A 50 -13.19 -16.02 12.14
CA TRP A 50 -14.35 -16.88 12.30
C TRP A 50 -14.07 -18.35 11.96
N VAL A 51 -13.28 -18.60 10.92
CA VAL A 51 -12.99 -19.96 10.42
C VAL A 51 -11.85 -20.62 11.19
N ALA A 52 -10.84 -19.87 11.64
CA ALA A 52 -9.66 -20.43 12.28
C ALA A 52 -9.96 -21.35 13.48
N PRO A 53 -10.86 -21.01 14.42
CA PRO A 53 -11.17 -21.90 15.54
C PRO A 53 -11.79 -23.23 15.10
N GLN A 54 -12.53 -23.24 13.99
CA GLN A 54 -13.15 -24.44 13.43
C GLN A 54 -12.16 -25.29 12.67
N LEU A 55 -11.14 -24.66 12.05
CA LEU A 55 -10.12 -25.31 11.25
C LEU A 55 -8.99 -25.90 12.14
N ALA A 56 -8.68 -25.24 13.24
CA ALA A 56 -7.58 -25.59 14.13
C ALA A 56 -7.56 -27.07 14.57
N PRO A 57 -8.69 -27.69 14.98
CA PRO A 57 -8.69 -29.10 15.38
C PRO A 57 -8.30 -30.08 14.29
N HIS A 58 -8.39 -29.68 13.03
CA HIS A 58 -8.13 -30.52 11.85
C HIS A 58 -6.67 -30.39 11.37
N LEU A 59 -5.89 -29.48 11.95
CA LEU A 59 -4.51 -29.24 11.52
C LEU A 59 -3.52 -30.04 12.40
N PRO A 60 -2.62 -30.83 11.80
CA PRO A 60 -1.57 -31.56 12.50
C PRO A 60 -0.39 -30.65 12.83
N VAL A 61 -0.63 -29.48 13.41
CA VAL A 61 0.40 -28.48 13.73
C VAL A 61 0.30 -28.11 15.20
N GLY A 62 1.30 -28.44 15.97
CA GLY A 62 1.30 -28.18 17.43
C GLY A 62 0.26 -29.03 18.19
N GLY A 63 0.10 -28.77 19.48
CA GLY A 63 -0.96 -29.38 20.26
C GLY A 63 -2.33 -28.73 19.98
N PRO A 64 -3.44 -29.48 20.04
CA PRO A 64 -4.79 -28.94 19.85
C PRO A 64 -5.03 -27.73 20.76
N GLY A 65 -5.47 -26.60 20.19
CA GLY A 65 -5.73 -25.36 20.92
C GLY A 65 -4.50 -24.54 21.30
N SER A 66 -3.30 -24.98 20.93
CA SER A 66 -2.06 -24.18 21.16
C SER A 66 -2.07 -22.93 20.28
N GLY A 67 -1.35 -21.88 20.69
CA GLY A 67 -1.21 -20.65 19.91
C GLY A 67 -0.62 -20.89 18.51
N LEU A 68 0.26 -21.90 18.37
CA LEU A 68 0.82 -22.30 17.08
C LEU A 68 -0.26 -22.91 16.17
N ASN A 69 -1.10 -23.79 16.74
CA ASN A 69 -2.20 -24.43 16.00
C ASN A 69 -3.23 -23.39 15.51
N LEU A 70 -3.67 -22.52 16.41
CA LEU A 70 -4.59 -21.43 16.06
C LEU A 70 -3.97 -20.44 15.07
N GLY A 71 -2.71 -20.10 15.22
CA GLY A 71 -1.99 -19.22 14.29
C GLY A 71 -1.88 -19.82 12.89
N ALA A 72 -1.55 -21.11 12.79
CA ALA A 72 -1.49 -21.83 11.51
C ALA A 72 -2.88 -21.90 10.84
N ALA A 73 -3.94 -22.20 11.62
CA ALA A 73 -5.32 -22.20 11.15
C ALA A 73 -5.75 -20.82 10.64
N PHE A 74 -5.38 -19.75 11.37
CA PHE A 74 -5.67 -18.39 10.96
C PHE A 74 -4.99 -18.04 9.63
N ILE A 75 -3.70 -18.31 9.50
CA ILE A 75 -2.96 -18.02 8.26
C ILE A 75 -3.57 -18.78 7.09
N LEU A 76 -3.89 -20.06 7.26
CA LEU A 76 -4.49 -20.86 6.20
C LEU A 76 -5.87 -20.35 5.79
N ALA A 77 -6.74 -20.04 6.76
CA ALA A 77 -8.06 -19.47 6.53
C ALA A 77 -7.96 -18.09 5.84
N PHE A 78 -7.02 -17.25 6.30
CA PHE A 78 -6.77 -15.93 5.73
C PHE A 78 -6.35 -16.00 4.26
N VAL A 79 -5.37 -16.85 3.94
CA VAL A 79 -4.90 -17.03 2.56
C VAL A 79 -6.02 -17.59 1.69
N ALA A 80 -6.77 -18.60 2.17
CA ALA A 80 -7.89 -19.16 1.44
C ALA A 80 -8.96 -18.09 1.13
N ALA A 81 -9.32 -17.26 2.12
CA ALA A 81 -10.27 -16.16 1.96
C ALA A 81 -9.75 -15.11 0.95
N LEU A 82 -8.46 -14.76 1.00
CA LEU A 82 -7.86 -13.85 0.01
C LEU A 82 -7.92 -14.42 -1.41
N VAL A 83 -7.67 -15.72 -1.59
CA VAL A 83 -7.76 -16.37 -2.90
C VAL A 83 -9.18 -16.30 -3.44
N VAL A 84 -10.17 -16.71 -2.64
CA VAL A 84 -11.59 -16.66 -3.04
C VAL A 84 -11.99 -15.21 -3.38
N TRP A 85 -11.65 -14.25 -2.52
CA TRP A 85 -11.94 -12.85 -2.76
C TRP A 85 -11.29 -12.32 -4.04
N SER A 86 -10.03 -12.69 -4.28
CA SER A 86 -9.30 -12.26 -5.48
C SER A 86 -9.93 -12.74 -6.77
N LEU A 87 -10.51 -13.94 -6.76
CA LEU A 87 -11.27 -14.48 -7.90
C LEU A 87 -12.55 -13.68 -8.14
N LEU A 88 -13.30 -13.37 -7.08
CA LEU A 88 -14.49 -12.51 -7.16
C LEU A 88 -14.14 -11.10 -7.66
N ALA A 89 -13.09 -10.50 -7.14
CA ALA A 89 -12.62 -9.20 -7.58
C ALA A 89 -12.22 -9.18 -9.08
N ARG A 90 -11.59 -10.26 -9.56
CA ARG A 90 -11.27 -10.42 -10.99
C ARG A 90 -12.53 -10.52 -11.86
N LEU A 91 -13.55 -11.25 -11.42
CA LEU A 91 -14.82 -11.36 -12.14
C LEU A 91 -15.51 -9.99 -12.24
N ILE A 92 -15.59 -9.25 -11.13
CA ILE A 92 -16.16 -7.90 -11.12
C ILE A 92 -15.38 -6.98 -12.06
N ARG A 93 -14.05 -7.04 -12.03
CA ARG A 93 -13.20 -6.26 -12.93
C ARG A 93 -13.49 -6.58 -14.39
N MET A 94 -13.63 -7.85 -14.77
CA MET A 94 -13.96 -8.24 -16.16
C MET A 94 -15.30 -7.64 -16.59
N LEU A 95 -16.30 -7.65 -15.72
CA LEU A 95 -17.61 -7.05 -16.02
C LEU A 95 -17.49 -5.54 -16.27
N ILE A 96 -16.76 -4.82 -15.43
CA ILE A 96 -16.55 -3.36 -15.58
C ILE A 96 -15.80 -3.05 -16.87
N HIS A 97 -14.76 -3.82 -17.20
CA HIS A 97 -13.99 -3.60 -18.42
C HIS A 97 -14.77 -3.88 -19.71
N ALA A 98 -15.83 -4.68 -19.63
CA ALA A 98 -16.75 -4.95 -20.74
C ALA A 98 -17.81 -3.84 -20.91
N THR A 99 -17.84 -2.81 -20.06
CA THR A 99 -18.83 -1.74 -20.08
C THR A 99 -18.21 -0.37 -20.37
N PRO A 100 -19.01 0.66 -20.75
CA PRO A 100 -18.53 2.05 -20.88
C PRO A 100 -17.94 2.65 -19.60
N LEU A 101 -18.12 1.99 -18.44
CA LEU A 101 -17.57 2.40 -17.14
C LEU A 101 -16.05 2.22 -17.04
N SER A 102 -15.43 1.56 -18.02
CA SER A 102 -13.98 1.28 -17.98
C SER A 102 -13.13 2.55 -18.01
N LEU A 103 -13.53 3.59 -18.74
CA LEU A 103 -12.77 4.85 -18.79
C LEU A 103 -12.84 5.63 -17.48
N PRO A 104 -14.02 5.92 -16.88
CA PRO A 104 -14.11 6.52 -15.55
C PRO A 104 -13.38 5.72 -14.48
N ASP A 105 -13.47 4.39 -14.49
CA ASP A 105 -12.79 3.52 -13.54
C ASP A 105 -11.26 3.67 -13.61
N ARG A 106 -10.70 3.76 -14.82
CA ARG A 106 -9.26 3.97 -15.01
C ARG A 106 -8.81 5.34 -14.57
N LEU A 107 -9.59 6.40 -14.84
CA LEU A 107 -9.26 7.76 -14.40
C LEU A 107 -9.28 7.86 -12.86
N LEU A 108 -10.31 7.30 -12.22
CA LEU A 108 -10.37 7.22 -10.77
C LEU A 108 -9.24 6.33 -10.21
N GLY A 109 -8.90 5.24 -10.91
CA GLY A 109 -7.76 4.39 -10.59
C GLY A 109 -6.43 5.13 -10.66
N ALA A 110 -6.25 6.03 -11.63
CA ALA A 110 -5.09 6.91 -11.71
C ALA A 110 -4.98 7.82 -10.48
N GLY A 111 -6.08 8.48 -10.10
CA GLY A 111 -6.14 9.32 -8.90
C GLY A 111 -5.83 8.53 -7.63
N PHE A 112 -6.41 7.33 -7.49
CA PHE A 112 -6.11 6.44 -6.38
C PHE A 112 -4.66 5.97 -6.38
N GLY A 113 -4.09 5.66 -7.55
CA GLY A 113 -2.69 5.31 -7.72
C GLY A 113 -1.74 6.43 -7.27
N LEU A 114 -2.06 7.70 -7.61
CA LEU A 114 -1.32 8.86 -7.14
C LEU A 114 -1.42 9.01 -5.62
N LEU A 115 -2.61 8.89 -5.06
CA LEU A 115 -2.82 8.97 -3.61
C LEU A 115 -2.01 7.89 -2.88
N ARG A 116 -2.11 6.64 -3.32
CA ARG A 116 -1.34 5.52 -2.78
C ARG A 116 0.17 5.75 -2.92
N GLY A 117 0.62 6.19 -4.10
CA GLY A 117 2.02 6.53 -4.35
C GLY A 117 2.51 7.62 -3.41
N GLY A 118 1.73 8.67 -3.20
CA GLY A 118 2.03 9.73 -2.25
C GLY A 118 2.16 9.23 -0.81
N VAL A 119 1.22 8.40 -0.35
CA VAL A 119 1.28 7.78 0.99
C VAL A 119 2.51 6.89 1.14
N LEU A 120 2.85 6.08 0.13
CA LEU A 120 4.06 5.26 0.14
C LEU A 120 5.32 6.12 0.20
N LEU A 121 5.39 7.21 -0.58
CA LEU A 121 6.52 8.13 -0.55
C LEU A 121 6.65 8.84 0.80
N LEU A 122 5.55 9.23 1.43
CA LEU A 122 5.56 9.80 2.79
C LEU A 122 6.05 8.78 3.82
N ALA A 123 5.64 7.51 3.71
CA ALA A 123 6.12 6.44 4.58
C ALA A 123 7.63 6.21 4.40
N VAL A 124 8.11 6.16 3.14
CA VAL A 124 9.55 6.05 2.84
C VAL A 124 10.31 7.26 3.36
N ALA A 125 9.80 8.48 3.13
CA ALA A 125 10.44 9.69 3.63
C ALA A 125 10.54 9.69 5.16
N SER A 126 9.47 9.29 5.86
CA SER A 126 9.50 9.13 7.32
C SER A 126 10.56 8.14 7.76
N ALA A 127 10.67 6.98 7.10
CA ALA A 127 11.68 5.98 7.39
C ALA A 127 13.10 6.53 7.15
N VAL A 128 13.33 7.22 6.02
CA VAL A 128 14.64 7.82 5.70
C VAL A 128 15.03 8.88 6.74
N LEU A 129 14.08 9.73 7.17
CA LEU A 129 14.36 10.77 8.17
C LEU A 129 14.79 10.19 9.54
N LEU A 130 14.38 8.96 9.85
CA LEU A 130 14.78 8.23 11.07
C LEU A 130 16.17 7.57 10.95
N THR A 131 16.80 7.62 9.77
CA THR A 131 18.10 6.99 9.50
C THR A 131 19.15 8.02 9.13
N PRO A 132 20.47 7.70 9.24
CA PRO A 132 21.55 8.56 8.75
C PRO A 132 21.47 8.85 7.23
N ALA A 133 20.67 8.10 6.47
CA ALA A 133 20.47 8.31 5.03
C ALA A 133 19.89 9.71 4.70
N SER A 134 19.16 10.32 5.63
CA SER A 134 18.66 11.70 5.51
C SER A 134 19.78 12.74 5.37
N GLN A 135 20.98 12.43 5.85
CA GLN A 135 22.15 13.31 5.76
C GLN A 135 22.92 13.14 4.45
N SER A 136 22.58 12.15 3.62
CA SER A 136 23.22 11.94 2.33
C SER A 136 23.05 13.14 1.42
N GLN A 137 24.08 13.46 0.63
CA GLN A 137 24.04 14.58 -0.30
C GLN A 137 22.86 14.47 -1.28
N GLY A 138 22.60 13.26 -1.80
CA GLY A 138 21.49 13.02 -2.73
C GLY A 138 20.12 13.35 -2.13
N TRP A 139 19.88 13.02 -0.85
CA TRP A 139 18.62 13.35 -0.16
C TRP A 139 18.48 14.85 0.10
N ARG A 140 19.55 15.50 0.56
CA ARG A 140 19.53 16.92 0.93
C ARG A 140 19.32 17.87 -0.26
N VAL A 141 19.83 17.52 -1.44
CA VAL A 141 19.65 18.31 -2.67
C VAL A 141 18.37 17.98 -3.43
N SER A 142 17.69 16.87 -3.10
CA SER A 142 16.47 16.43 -3.76
C SER A 142 15.30 17.39 -3.50
N HIS A 143 14.67 17.83 -4.58
CA HIS A 143 13.45 18.63 -4.53
C HIS A 143 12.26 17.81 -3.99
N GLY A 144 12.13 16.55 -4.43
CA GLY A 144 11.08 15.65 -3.96
C GLY A 144 11.18 15.35 -2.47
N ALA A 145 12.38 15.08 -1.96
CA ALA A 145 12.61 14.86 -0.53
C ALA A 145 12.22 16.09 0.31
N ARG A 146 12.51 17.29 -0.18
CA ARG A 146 12.12 18.55 0.47
C ARG A 146 10.59 18.70 0.52
N TRP A 147 9.89 18.47 -0.59
CA TRP A 147 8.43 18.51 -0.63
C TRP A 147 7.79 17.47 0.30
N LEU A 148 8.32 16.26 0.34
CA LEU A 148 7.86 15.21 1.26
C LEU A 148 8.07 15.62 2.72
N GLY A 149 9.22 16.21 3.05
CA GLY A 149 9.51 16.74 4.39
C GLY A 149 8.52 17.84 4.82
N LEU A 150 8.23 18.80 3.95
CA LEU A 150 7.23 19.84 4.20
C LEU A 150 5.83 19.25 4.39
N THR A 151 5.45 18.26 3.57
CA THR A 151 4.15 17.59 3.70
C THR A 151 4.05 16.85 5.04
N LEU A 152 5.11 16.17 5.47
CA LEU A 152 5.16 15.51 6.78
C LEU A 152 5.03 16.50 7.93
N GLN A 153 5.67 17.67 7.85
CA GLN A 153 5.53 18.73 8.86
C GLN A 153 4.08 19.26 8.92
N LEU A 154 3.42 19.43 7.78
CA LEU A 154 2.01 19.85 7.73
C LEU A 154 1.07 18.79 8.30
N LEU A 155 1.40 17.50 8.12
CA LEU A 155 0.61 16.38 8.66
C LEU A 155 0.89 16.11 10.15
N LYS A 156 2.01 16.58 10.68
CA LYS A 156 2.42 16.32 12.07
C LYS A 156 1.33 16.62 13.11
N PRO A 157 0.57 17.75 13.05
CA PRO A 157 -0.50 18.03 14.02
C PRO A 157 -1.72 17.09 13.91
N LEU A 158 -1.86 16.38 12.78
CA LEU A 158 -2.95 15.43 12.54
C LEU A 158 -2.59 14.01 12.98
N LEU A 159 -1.31 13.75 13.28
CA LEU A 159 -0.83 12.44 13.69
C LEU A 159 -1.04 12.21 15.18
N PRO A 160 -1.36 10.96 15.61
CA PRO A 160 -1.36 10.61 17.02
C PRO A 160 0.01 10.90 17.65
N GLU A 161 0.02 11.34 18.93
CA GLU A 161 1.23 11.68 19.70
C GLU A 161 2.41 10.70 19.52
N PRO A 162 2.22 9.36 19.53
CA PRO A 162 3.34 8.45 19.35
C PRO A 162 3.99 8.55 17.97
N ALA A 163 3.21 8.80 16.92
CA ALA A 163 3.71 8.95 15.55
C ALA A 163 4.34 10.33 15.32
N ALA A 164 3.76 11.39 15.90
CA ALA A 164 4.28 12.74 15.81
C ALA A 164 5.68 12.89 16.42
N ARG A 165 5.99 12.11 17.48
CA ARG A 165 7.32 12.10 18.14
C ARG A 165 8.42 11.44 17.31
N LEU A 166 8.05 10.61 16.34
CA LEU A 166 9.00 9.93 15.45
C LEU A 166 9.46 10.83 14.30
N LEU A 167 8.76 11.92 14.05
CA LEU A 167 9.11 12.87 12.99
C LEU A 167 10.05 13.95 13.54
N PRO A 168 11.15 14.28 12.84
CA PRO A 168 12.05 15.35 13.24
C PRO A 168 11.31 16.68 13.32
N ALA A 169 11.83 17.56 14.19
CA ALA A 169 11.32 18.91 14.40
C ALA A 169 11.55 19.79 13.16
#